data_946d0e53e4f12140775a4360998c3ee5
#
_entry.id   946d0e53e4f12140775a4360998c3ee5
#
_cell.length_a   1.000
_cell.length_b   1.000
_cell.length_c   1.000
_cell.angle_alpha   90.00
_cell.angle_beta   90.00
_cell.angle_gamma   90.00
#
_symmetry.space_group_name_H-M   'P 1'
#
loop_
_entity.id
_entity.type
_entity.pdbx_description
1 polymer ?
#
loop_
_entity_poly.entity_id
_entity_poly.type
_entity_poly.pdbx_seq_one_letter_code
_entity_poly.pdbx_strand_id
1 'polypeptide(L)'
;MSQIILASQSPRRKELLEQIGLEFEICPAKGEEVITKTIPEEVVMELSKQKAEEVAAMVSSYSEAHREITTPSDILVIGADTVVAYDGKILGKPKDEADAKAMLTMLSGNTHSVFTGVTLVLIDKSGRAGELVFYEKTDVKMHEMSEEEIDRYIATGEPMDKAGSYGIQGKCAIYIEKIDGDYNNVVGLPITRIYQELKKIGIDIYMW
;
A
#
# COMPACT_ATOMS: atom_id res chain seq x y z
N MET A 1 -5.61 -15.51 -21.12
CA MET A 1 -4.76 -15.49 -19.90
C MET A 1 -5.33 -14.45 -19.00
N SER A 2 -5.35 -14.67 -17.71
CA SER A 2 -5.74 -13.65 -16.74
C SER A 2 -4.56 -12.69 -16.51
N GLN A 3 -4.82 -11.46 -16.04
CA GLN A 3 -3.82 -10.41 -15.90
C GLN A 3 -3.95 -9.76 -14.51
N ILE A 4 -2.82 -9.56 -13.84
CA ILE A 4 -2.77 -8.81 -12.58
C ILE A 4 -2.17 -7.43 -12.86
N ILE A 5 -2.78 -6.38 -12.34
CA ILE A 5 -2.34 -4.99 -12.49
C ILE A 5 -2.16 -4.36 -11.12
N LEU A 6 -0.97 -3.88 -10.83
CA LEU A 6 -0.67 -3.11 -9.62
C LEU A 6 -0.89 -1.61 -9.88
N ALA A 7 -1.91 -1.03 -9.25
CA ALA A 7 -2.25 0.40 -9.35
C ALA A 7 -1.36 1.25 -8.40
N SER A 8 -0.04 1.07 -8.46
CA SER A 8 0.90 1.77 -7.57
C SER A 8 2.28 1.91 -8.20
N GLN A 9 2.95 3.05 -7.94
CA GLN A 9 4.36 3.27 -8.28
C GLN A 9 5.33 2.80 -7.18
N SER A 10 4.84 2.34 -6.03
CA SER A 10 5.68 1.97 -4.90
C SER A 10 6.60 0.79 -5.24
N PRO A 11 7.94 0.96 -5.21
CA PRO A 11 8.86 -0.15 -5.46
C PRO A 11 8.71 -1.26 -4.42
N ARG A 12 8.38 -0.92 -3.18
CA ARG A 12 8.16 -1.88 -2.09
C ARG A 12 6.97 -2.80 -2.34
N ARG A 13 5.85 -2.25 -2.87
CA ARG A 13 4.68 -3.07 -3.24
C ARG A 13 4.97 -3.99 -4.41
N LYS A 14 5.74 -3.48 -5.38
CA LYS A 14 6.26 -4.30 -6.49
C LYS A 14 7.08 -5.47 -5.97
N GLU A 15 8.07 -5.20 -5.12
CA GLU A 15 8.94 -6.23 -4.52
C GLU A 15 8.17 -7.30 -3.76
N LEU A 16 7.09 -6.92 -3.03
CA LEU A 16 6.25 -7.88 -2.31
C LEU A 16 5.46 -8.82 -3.23
N LEU A 17 4.97 -8.34 -4.37
CA LEU A 17 4.31 -9.21 -5.36
C LEU A 17 5.34 -10.10 -6.09
N GLU A 18 6.51 -9.58 -6.42
CA GLU A 18 7.63 -10.34 -6.99
C GLU A 18 8.12 -11.43 -6.02
N GLN A 19 8.19 -11.13 -4.72
CA GLN A 19 8.59 -12.08 -3.67
C GLN A 19 7.73 -13.34 -3.65
N ILE A 20 6.44 -13.22 -3.94
CA ILE A 20 5.52 -14.36 -4.01
C ILE A 20 5.39 -14.94 -5.43
N GLY A 21 6.24 -14.51 -6.37
CA GLY A 21 6.34 -15.07 -7.71
C GLY A 21 5.19 -14.73 -8.65
N LEU A 22 4.46 -13.64 -8.42
CA LEU A 22 3.40 -13.21 -9.32
C LEU A 22 3.95 -12.46 -10.52
N GLU A 23 3.35 -12.71 -11.69
CA GLU A 23 3.53 -11.89 -12.88
C GLU A 23 2.45 -10.82 -12.91
N PHE A 24 2.81 -9.56 -13.05
CA PHE A 24 1.88 -8.42 -13.03
C PHE A 24 2.41 -7.24 -13.83
N GLU A 25 1.50 -6.36 -14.23
CA GLU A 25 1.83 -5.07 -14.84
C GLU A 25 1.70 -3.93 -13.82
N ILE A 26 2.48 -2.87 -14.01
CA ILE A 26 2.39 -1.66 -13.19
C ILE A 26 1.67 -0.60 -13.99
N CYS A 27 0.51 -0.16 -13.48
CA CYS A 27 -0.27 0.93 -14.04
C CYS A 27 -0.70 1.87 -12.89
N PRO A 28 0.13 2.87 -12.53
CA PRO A 28 -0.19 3.74 -11.41
C PRO A 28 -1.36 4.68 -11.73
N ALA A 29 -2.22 4.89 -10.74
CA ALA A 29 -3.20 5.97 -10.75
C ALA A 29 -2.49 7.33 -10.81
N LYS A 30 -3.07 8.29 -11.53
CA LYS A 30 -2.53 9.64 -11.76
C LYS A 30 -3.47 10.74 -11.29
N GLY A 31 -4.70 10.38 -10.91
CA GLY A 31 -5.70 11.30 -10.40
C GLY A 31 -5.28 11.93 -9.08
N GLU A 32 -5.90 13.07 -8.76
CA GLU A 32 -5.73 13.74 -7.50
C GLU A 32 -6.40 12.93 -6.38
N GLU A 33 -5.66 12.67 -5.29
CA GLU A 33 -6.20 11.97 -4.13
C GLU A 33 -7.14 12.88 -3.34
N VAL A 34 -8.38 12.45 -3.14
CA VAL A 34 -9.39 13.17 -2.39
C VAL A 34 -9.63 12.44 -1.06
N ILE A 35 -9.31 13.10 0.04
CA ILE A 35 -9.51 12.55 1.40
C ILE A 35 -10.71 13.23 2.03
N THR A 36 -11.77 12.45 2.30
CA THR A 36 -12.98 12.90 3.00
C THR A 36 -13.09 12.32 4.40
N LYS A 37 -12.27 11.34 4.71
CA LYS A 37 -12.24 10.59 5.97
C LYS A 37 -11.17 11.12 6.92
N THR A 38 -11.33 10.81 8.21
CA THR A 38 -10.38 11.22 9.26
C THR A 38 -9.88 10.05 10.10
N ILE A 39 -10.53 8.89 10.00
CA ILE A 39 -10.17 7.65 10.69
C ILE A 39 -9.17 6.89 9.82
N PRO A 40 -8.01 6.47 10.33
CA PRO A 40 -6.93 5.89 9.53
C PRO A 40 -7.36 4.75 8.60
N GLU A 41 -8.14 3.79 9.11
CA GLU A 41 -8.65 2.67 8.33
C GLU A 41 -9.59 3.11 7.19
N GLU A 42 -10.42 4.12 7.42
CA GLU A 42 -11.31 4.66 6.39
C GLU A 42 -10.54 5.45 5.32
N VAL A 43 -9.51 6.21 5.74
CA VAL A 43 -8.64 6.97 4.83
C VAL A 43 -7.93 6.02 3.86
N VAL A 44 -7.28 4.97 4.38
CA VAL A 44 -6.53 4.05 3.51
C VAL A 44 -7.43 3.23 2.59
N MET A 45 -8.64 2.88 3.04
CA MET A 45 -9.63 2.22 2.19
C MET A 45 -10.15 3.16 1.09
N GLU A 46 -10.43 4.43 1.41
CA GLU A 46 -10.84 5.44 0.45
C GLU A 46 -9.78 5.66 -0.63
N LEU A 47 -8.52 5.85 -0.24
CA LEU A 47 -7.42 6.10 -1.17
C LEU A 47 -7.05 4.86 -2.00
N SER A 48 -7.04 3.66 -1.41
CA SER A 48 -6.81 2.43 -2.17
C SER A 48 -7.90 2.21 -3.21
N LYS A 49 -9.16 2.54 -2.86
CA LYS A 49 -10.31 2.43 -3.76
C LYS A 49 -10.20 3.40 -4.94
N GLN A 50 -9.90 4.67 -4.70
CA GLN A 50 -9.71 5.67 -5.76
C GLN A 50 -8.64 5.19 -6.76
N LYS A 51 -7.51 4.69 -6.27
CA LYS A 51 -6.41 4.18 -7.12
C LYS A 51 -6.84 2.97 -7.96
N ALA A 52 -7.50 2.00 -7.34
CA ALA A 52 -7.93 0.80 -8.03
C ALA A 52 -9.02 1.10 -9.07
N GLU A 53 -10.00 1.93 -8.73
CA GLU A 53 -11.12 2.28 -9.62
C GLU A 53 -10.67 3.07 -10.84
N GLU A 54 -9.74 4.04 -10.68
CA GLU A 54 -9.18 4.79 -11.78
C GLU A 54 -8.50 3.87 -12.79
N VAL A 55 -7.65 2.96 -12.31
CA VAL A 55 -6.94 2.02 -13.18
C VAL A 55 -7.91 1.02 -13.81
N ALA A 56 -8.87 0.50 -13.05
CA ALA A 56 -9.90 -0.40 -13.57
C ALA A 56 -10.73 0.25 -14.71
N ALA A 57 -11.10 1.52 -14.57
CA ALA A 57 -11.81 2.27 -15.61
C ALA A 57 -10.94 2.46 -16.86
N MET A 58 -9.66 2.78 -16.70
CA MET A 58 -8.70 2.90 -17.81
C MET A 58 -8.60 1.59 -18.61
N VAL A 59 -8.41 0.47 -17.90
CA VAL A 59 -8.22 -0.85 -18.51
C VAL A 59 -9.49 -1.33 -19.19
N SER A 60 -10.67 -1.12 -18.59
CA SER A 60 -11.96 -1.46 -19.20
C SER A 60 -12.19 -0.70 -20.49
N SER A 61 -11.94 0.61 -20.52
CA SER A 61 -12.07 1.44 -21.71
C SER A 61 -11.13 1.01 -22.84
N TYR A 62 -9.89 0.64 -22.51
CA TYR A 62 -8.92 0.13 -23.46
C TYR A 62 -9.37 -1.21 -24.06
N SER A 63 -9.83 -2.15 -23.23
CA SER A 63 -10.34 -3.45 -23.66
C SER A 63 -11.55 -3.32 -24.59
N GLU A 64 -12.47 -2.40 -24.30
CA GLU A 64 -13.63 -2.16 -25.14
C GLU A 64 -13.24 -1.60 -26.53
N ALA A 65 -12.30 -0.67 -26.58
CA ALA A 65 -11.82 -0.08 -27.82
C ALA A 65 -11.04 -1.07 -28.71
N HIS A 66 -10.48 -2.14 -28.14
CA HIS A 66 -9.59 -3.09 -28.82
C HIS A 66 -10.13 -4.53 -28.85
N ARG A 67 -11.42 -4.74 -28.64
CA ARG A 67 -12.07 -6.08 -28.61
C ARG A 67 -11.77 -6.97 -29.80
N GLU A 68 -11.50 -6.39 -30.95
CA GLU A 68 -11.17 -7.15 -32.18
C GLU A 68 -9.72 -7.68 -32.20
N ILE A 69 -8.84 -7.17 -31.33
CA ILE A 69 -7.40 -7.45 -31.38
C ILE A 69 -6.95 -8.29 -30.17
N THR A 70 -7.64 -8.22 -29.03
CA THR A 70 -7.28 -8.93 -27.81
C THR A 70 -8.34 -9.94 -27.40
N THR A 71 -7.91 -11.16 -27.03
CA THR A 71 -8.79 -12.12 -26.35
C THR A 71 -9.19 -11.52 -25.00
N PRO A 72 -10.51 -11.42 -24.69
CA PRO A 72 -10.94 -11.00 -23.36
C PRO A 72 -10.30 -11.86 -22.28
N SER A 73 -9.58 -11.27 -21.37
CA SER A 73 -8.99 -11.94 -20.21
C SER A 73 -9.62 -11.41 -18.94
N ASP A 74 -9.61 -12.23 -17.89
CA ASP A 74 -9.98 -11.75 -16.56
C ASP A 74 -8.84 -10.89 -16.00
N ILE A 75 -9.17 -9.75 -15.37
CA ILE A 75 -8.19 -8.79 -14.87
C ILE A 75 -8.44 -8.57 -13.37
N LEU A 76 -7.35 -8.63 -12.60
CA LEU A 76 -7.32 -8.26 -11.19
C LEU A 76 -6.51 -6.97 -11.03
N VAL A 77 -7.17 -5.88 -10.64
CA VAL A 77 -6.51 -4.62 -10.30
C VAL A 77 -6.31 -4.54 -8.79
N ILE A 78 -5.08 -4.30 -8.35
CA ILE A 78 -4.69 -4.17 -6.94
C ILE A 78 -4.34 -2.71 -6.67
N GLY A 79 -5.19 -2.00 -5.93
CA GLY A 79 -4.91 -0.68 -5.39
C GLY A 79 -4.57 -0.77 -3.91
N ALA A 80 -3.61 0.04 -3.45
CA ALA A 80 -3.25 0.09 -2.04
C ALA A 80 -2.81 1.49 -1.60
N ASP A 81 -3.07 1.81 -0.33
CA ASP A 81 -2.58 3.00 0.33
C ASP A 81 -2.16 2.70 1.77
N THR A 82 -1.15 3.44 2.29
CA THR A 82 -0.57 3.18 3.61
C THR A 82 -0.36 4.48 4.37
N VAL A 83 -0.81 4.50 5.62
CA VAL A 83 -0.57 5.58 6.56
C VAL A 83 -0.03 5.05 7.89
N VAL A 84 0.71 5.91 8.59
CA VAL A 84 1.09 5.71 9.99
C VAL A 84 0.15 6.53 10.86
N ALA A 85 -0.29 5.98 11.98
CA ALA A 85 -1.13 6.69 12.93
C ALA A 85 -0.55 6.61 14.35
N TYR A 86 -0.48 7.74 15.01
CA TYR A 86 -0.02 7.86 16.39
C TYR A 86 -0.75 9.01 17.11
N ASP A 87 -1.21 8.75 18.33
CA ASP A 87 -1.87 9.73 19.20
C ASP A 87 -3.00 10.51 18.47
N GLY A 88 -3.87 9.78 17.76
CA GLY A 88 -5.00 10.37 17.03
C GLY A 88 -4.62 11.15 15.76
N LYS A 89 -3.35 11.14 15.35
CA LYS A 89 -2.85 11.81 14.16
C LYS A 89 -2.49 10.80 13.07
N ILE A 90 -2.81 11.13 11.84
CA ILE A 90 -2.36 10.41 10.66
C ILE A 90 -1.08 11.09 10.16
N LEU A 91 0.00 10.30 10.07
CA LEU A 91 1.30 10.74 9.59
C LEU A 91 1.50 10.20 8.17
N GLY A 92 1.39 11.10 7.19
CA GLY A 92 1.72 10.84 5.79
C GLY A 92 3.23 10.92 5.54
N LYS A 93 3.60 11.17 4.29
CA LYS A 93 4.99 11.47 3.93
C LYS A 93 5.38 12.85 4.48
N PRO A 94 6.62 13.02 4.96
CA PRO A 94 7.08 14.32 5.45
C PRO A 94 7.16 15.33 4.30
N LYS A 95 6.89 16.59 4.61
CA LYS A 95 6.97 17.72 3.66
C LYS A 95 8.42 18.14 3.41
N ASP A 96 9.22 18.04 4.45
CA ASP A 96 10.63 18.42 4.49
C ASP A 96 11.37 17.69 5.64
N GLU A 97 12.66 17.94 5.80
CA GLU A 97 13.49 17.34 6.84
C GLU A 97 13.03 17.72 8.27
N ALA A 98 12.51 18.93 8.45
CA ALA A 98 12.02 19.39 9.76
C ALA A 98 10.74 18.63 10.16
N ASP A 99 9.83 18.39 9.21
CA ASP A 99 8.64 17.58 9.41
C ASP A 99 9.01 16.11 9.65
N ALA A 100 10.00 15.59 8.92
CA ALA A 100 10.55 14.24 9.17
C ALA A 100 11.12 14.11 10.58
N LYS A 101 11.88 15.10 11.06
CA LYS A 101 12.43 15.15 12.42
C LYS A 101 11.32 15.15 13.48
N ALA A 102 10.29 15.95 13.28
CA ALA A 102 9.14 16.01 14.17
C ALA A 102 8.40 14.66 14.24
N MET A 103 8.17 13.99 13.10
CA MET A 103 7.55 12.66 13.05
C MET A 103 8.40 11.61 13.77
N LEU A 104 9.70 11.52 13.47
CA LEU A 104 10.61 10.55 14.08
C LEU A 104 10.75 10.76 15.59
N THR A 105 10.84 12.02 16.05
CA THR A 105 10.85 12.35 17.49
C THR A 105 9.56 11.88 18.17
N MET A 106 8.42 12.05 17.50
CA MET A 106 7.12 11.60 18.03
C MET A 106 7.03 10.08 18.11
N LEU A 107 7.61 9.33 17.18
CA LEU A 107 7.54 7.87 17.11
C LEU A 107 8.62 7.20 17.95
N SER A 108 9.74 7.88 18.25
CA SER A 108 10.87 7.39 19.04
C SER A 108 10.42 6.91 20.42
N GLY A 109 10.78 5.68 20.79
CA GLY A 109 10.42 5.05 22.08
C GLY A 109 8.94 4.66 22.20
N ASN A 110 8.12 4.90 21.21
CA ASN A 110 6.67 4.72 21.27
C ASN A 110 6.17 3.58 20.37
N THR A 111 4.93 3.15 20.66
CA THR A 111 4.18 2.22 19.79
C THR A 111 3.20 3.02 18.94
N HIS A 112 3.24 2.82 17.66
CA HIS A 112 2.33 3.43 16.69
C HIS A 112 1.70 2.35 15.81
N SER A 113 0.67 2.71 15.04
CA SER A 113 -0.04 1.79 14.16
C SER A 113 0.23 2.14 12.70
N VAL A 114 0.44 1.11 11.87
CA VAL A 114 0.51 1.21 10.42
C VAL A 114 -0.75 0.59 9.83
N PHE A 115 -1.45 1.35 9.01
CA PHE A 115 -2.65 0.90 8.31
C PHE A 115 -2.36 0.86 6.81
N THR A 116 -2.67 -0.25 6.17
CA THR A 116 -2.71 -0.34 4.71
C THR A 116 -4.10 -0.76 4.27
N GLY A 117 -4.74 0.10 3.47
CA GLY A 117 -5.96 -0.22 2.75
C GLY A 117 -5.64 -0.91 1.43
N VAL A 118 -6.45 -1.87 1.08
CA VAL A 118 -6.36 -2.59 -0.21
C VAL A 118 -7.72 -2.64 -0.86
N THR A 119 -7.74 -2.35 -2.14
CA THR A 119 -8.90 -2.56 -3.00
C THR A 119 -8.54 -3.47 -4.15
N LEU A 120 -9.29 -4.56 -4.29
CA LEU A 120 -9.18 -5.52 -5.38
C LEU A 120 -10.38 -5.34 -6.30
N VAL A 121 -10.14 -4.96 -7.56
CA VAL A 121 -11.19 -4.87 -8.57
C VAL A 121 -11.04 -6.03 -9.55
N LEU A 122 -12.09 -6.84 -9.63
CA LEU A 122 -12.17 -7.98 -10.53
C LEU A 122 -12.95 -7.56 -11.79
N ILE A 123 -12.37 -7.79 -12.95
CA ILE A 123 -12.98 -7.48 -14.24
C ILE A 123 -12.97 -8.79 -15.03
N ASP A 124 -14.14 -9.31 -15.35
CA ASP A 124 -14.28 -10.48 -16.21
C ASP A 124 -14.51 -10.06 -17.69
N LYS A 125 -14.67 -11.06 -18.54
CA LYS A 125 -14.90 -10.87 -20.00
C LYS A 125 -16.17 -10.08 -20.35
N SER A 126 -17.10 -9.92 -19.39
CA SER A 126 -18.35 -9.18 -19.57
C SER A 126 -18.28 -7.74 -19.00
N GLY A 127 -17.23 -7.41 -18.28
CA GLY A 127 -17.03 -6.15 -17.60
C GLY A 127 -16.72 -6.32 -16.11
N ARG A 128 -16.88 -5.29 -15.29
CA ARG A 128 -16.57 -5.31 -13.85
C ARG A 128 -17.43 -6.35 -13.12
N ALA A 129 -16.81 -7.39 -12.57
CA ALA A 129 -17.46 -8.50 -11.89
C ALA A 129 -17.57 -8.32 -10.36
N GLY A 130 -16.64 -7.59 -9.72
CA GLY A 130 -16.66 -7.41 -8.27
C GLY A 130 -15.59 -6.49 -7.72
N GLU A 131 -15.74 -6.16 -6.44
CA GLU A 131 -14.81 -5.35 -5.68
C GLU A 131 -14.71 -5.88 -4.26
N LEU A 132 -13.49 -5.96 -3.74
CA LEU A 132 -13.18 -6.20 -2.33
C LEU A 132 -12.39 -5.03 -1.79
N VAL A 133 -12.85 -4.44 -0.69
CA VAL A 133 -12.15 -3.35 0.00
C VAL A 133 -11.94 -3.77 1.45
N PHE A 134 -10.71 -3.70 1.91
CA PHE A 134 -10.36 -4.03 3.30
C PHE A 134 -9.12 -3.25 3.72
N TYR A 135 -8.82 -3.29 5.01
CA TYR A 135 -7.57 -2.79 5.55
C TYR A 135 -6.90 -3.83 6.44
N GLU A 136 -5.61 -3.66 6.66
CA GLU A 136 -4.81 -4.37 7.63
C GLU A 136 -4.15 -3.36 8.57
N LYS A 137 -4.10 -3.71 9.88
CA LYS A 137 -3.46 -2.90 10.93
C LYS A 137 -2.32 -3.69 11.54
N THR A 138 -1.19 -3.03 11.76
CA THR A 138 -0.03 -3.58 12.47
C THR A 138 0.52 -2.56 13.42
N ASP A 139 0.75 -2.94 14.67
CA ASP A 139 1.38 -2.08 15.64
C ASP A 139 2.92 -2.27 15.61
N VAL A 140 3.63 -1.17 15.56
CA VAL A 140 5.11 -1.13 15.52
C VAL A 140 5.63 -0.36 16.73
N LYS A 141 6.50 -0.99 17.51
CA LYS A 141 7.19 -0.36 18.61
C LYS A 141 8.62 0.00 18.20
N MET A 142 9.01 1.24 18.43
CA MET A 142 10.37 1.71 18.19
C MET A 142 11.17 1.81 19.51
N HIS A 143 12.46 1.52 19.41
CA HIS A 143 13.41 1.95 20.43
C HIS A 143 13.52 3.47 20.47
N GLU A 144 13.95 4.01 21.60
CA GLU A 144 14.30 5.42 21.73
C GLU A 144 15.48 5.75 20.80
N MET A 145 15.35 6.89 20.09
CA MET A 145 16.39 7.44 19.22
C MET A 145 16.89 8.76 19.80
N SER A 146 18.20 8.95 19.88
CA SER A 146 18.75 10.26 20.21
C SER A 146 18.54 11.26 19.06
N GLU A 147 18.70 12.54 19.36
CA GLU A 147 18.57 13.60 18.35
C GLU A 147 19.60 13.42 17.21
N GLU A 148 20.83 13.03 17.55
CA GLU A 148 21.89 12.76 16.57
C GLU A 148 21.59 11.54 15.70
N GLU A 149 20.91 10.52 16.23
CA GLU A 149 20.49 9.35 15.45
C GLU A 149 19.37 9.70 14.48
N ILE A 150 18.40 10.52 14.91
CA ILE A 150 17.33 11.03 14.05
C ILE A 150 17.93 11.86 12.91
N ASP A 151 18.80 12.82 13.23
CA ASP A 151 19.44 13.68 12.23
C ASP A 151 20.29 12.88 11.23
N ARG A 152 21.02 11.88 11.71
CA ARG A 152 21.81 10.96 10.87
C ARG A 152 20.92 10.17 9.93
N TYR A 153 19.77 9.70 10.41
CA TYR A 153 18.83 8.96 9.59
C TYR A 153 18.19 9.86 8.51
N ILE A 154 17.78 11.09 8.86
CA ILE A 154 17.23 12.06 7.93
C ILE A 154 18.24 12.40 6.82
N ALA A 155 19.52 12.60 7.19
CA ALA A 155 20.59 12.89 6.24
C ALA A 155 20.79 11.78 5.17
N THR A 156 20.23 10.59 5.36
CA THR A 156 20.25 9.54 4.34
C THR A 156 19.28 9.77 3.19
N GLY A 157 18.31 10.67 3.34
CA GLY A 157 17.20 10.90 2.42
C GLY A 157 16.12 9.81 2.46
N GLU A 158 16.36 8.70 3.15
CA GLU A 158 15.44 7.56 3.20
C GLU A 158 14.05 7.88 3.77
N PRO A 159 13.88 8.78 4.76
CA PRO A 159 12.58 9.13 5.32
C PRO A 159 11.58 9.75 4.34
N MET A 160 12.07 10.46 3.31
CA MET A 160 11.30 11.45 2.57
C MET A 160 10.16 10.90 1.72
N ASP A 161 10.20 9.63 1.37
CA ASP A 161 9.15 8.96 0.56
C ASP A 161 8.23 8.04 1.36
N LYS A 162 8.30 8.09 2.71
CA LYS A 162 7.64 7.13 3.61
C LYS A 162 6.68 7.79 4.57
N ALA A 163 5.50 7.17 4.74
CA ALA A 163 4.56 7.56 5.79
C ALA A 163 5.22 7.41 7.17
N GLY A 164 5.04 8.39 8.05
CA GLY A 164 5.69 8.42 9.37
C GLY A 164 7.20 8.59 9.33
N SER A 165 7.77 8.93 8.17
CA SER A 165 9.20 9.22 7.98
C SER A 165 10.16 8.08 8.31
N TYR A 166 9.74 6.80 8.20
CA TYR A 166 10.65 5.68 8.40
C TYR A 166 10.36 4.49 7.47
N GLY A 167 11.38 3.69 7.21
CA GLY A 167 11.27 2.43 6.47
C GLY A 167 11.75 1.23 7.27
N ILE A 168 10.87 0.24 7.47
CA ILE A 168 11.21 -0.96 8.23
C ILE A 168 12.26 -1.84 7.53
N GLN A 169 12.35 -1.75 6.21
CA GLN A 169 13.31 -2.51 5.39
C GLN A 169 14.67 -1.82 5.27
N GLY A 170 14.76 -0.53 5.65
CA GLY A 170 15.93 0.29 5.45
C GLY A 170 16.77 0.47 6.71
N LYS A 171 17.48 1.60 6.76
CA LYS A 171 18.41 1.92 7.85
C LYS A 171 17.72 2.14 9.21
N CYS A 172 16.39 2.40 9.19
CA CYS A 172 15.59 2.51 10.41
C CYS A 172 15.32 1.15 11.08
N ALA A 173 15.58 0.04 10.40
CA ALA A 173 15.32 -1.31 10.92
C ALA A 173 15.97 -1.58 12.28
N ILE A 174 17.12 -0.97 12.57
CA ILE A 174 17.83 -1.10 13.85
C ILE A 174 17.10 -0.46 15.03
N TYR A 175 16.14 0.42 14.77
CA TYR A 175 15.33 1.09 15.78
C TYR A 175 13.96 0.44 15.98
N ILE A 176 13.62 -0.62 15.23
CA ILE A 176 12.37 -1.35 15.42
C ILE A 176 12.56 -2.39 16.52
N GLU A 177 11.83 -2.21 17.64
CA GLU A 177 11.88 -3.11 18.78
C GLU A 177 10.97 -4.33 18.57
N LYS A 178 9.74 -4.08 18.09
CA LYS A 178 8.71 -5.12 17.93
C LYS A 178 7.70 -4.76 16.85
N ILE A 179 7.19 -5.79 16.20
CA ILE A 179 6.01 -5.72 15.32
C ILE A 179 4.93 -6.63 15.91
N ASP A 180 3.71 -6.13 16.01
CA ASP A 180 2.53 -6.89 16.41
C ASP A 180 1.50 -6.84 15.27
N GLY A 181 1.51 -7.87 14.42
CA GLY A 181 0.71 -7.97 13.19
C GLY A 181 1.51 -8.43 11.98
N ASP A 182 1.12 -7.99 10.78
CA ASP A 182 1.73 -8.37 9.50
C ASP A 182 2.89 -7.43 9.13
N TYR A 183 4.10 -7.99 8.99
CA TYR A 183 5.27 -7.28 8.50
C TYR A 183 5.06 -6.68 7.10
N ASN A 184 4.43 -7.42 6.19
CA ASN A 184 4.20 -6.97 4.82
C ASN A 184 3.21 -5.80 4.76
N ASN A 185 2.28 -5.73 5.72
CA ASN A 185 1.43 -4.56 5.92
C ASN A 185 2.28 -3.31 6.25
N VAL A 186 3.28 -3.42 7.12
CA VAL A 186 4.18 -2.30 7.46
C VAL A 186 5.01 -1.88 6.26
N VAL A 187 5.42 -2.81 5.41
CA VAL A 187 6.12 -2.53 4.14
C VAL A 187 5.20 -1.80 3.15
N GLY A 188 3.88 -2.07 3.20
CA GLY A 188 2.88 -1.33 2.44
C GLY A 188 1.94 -2.15 1.54
N LEU A 189 1.95 -3.50 1.66
CA LEU A 189 1.01 -4.38 0.97
C LEU A 189 0.84 -5.69 1.76
N PRO A 190 -0.29 -5.93 2.44
CA PRO A 190 -0.53 -7.13 3.22
C PRO A 190 -0.84 -8.33 2.31
N ILE A 191 0.19 -8.90 1.68
CA ILE A 191 0.06 -9.98 0.69
C ILE A 191 -0.62 -11.22 1.26
N THR A 192 -0.40 -11.54 2.54
CA THR A 192 -1.08 -12.64 3.23
C THR A 192 -2.59 -12.42 3.25
N ARG A 193 -3.04 -11.21 3.61
CA ARG A 193 -4.46 -10.87 3.66
C ARG A 193 -5.08 -10.85 2.27
N ILE A 194 -4.39 -10.32 1.25
CA ILE A 194 -4.83 -10.35 -0.16
C ILE A 194 -5.10 -11.79 -0.58
N TYR A 195 -4.15 -12.69 -0.37
CA TYR A 195 -4.32 -14.11 -0.69
C TYR A 195 -5.54 -14.73 -0.01
N GLN A 196 -5.72 -14.47 1.29
CA GLN A 196 -6.85 -15.03 2.04
C GLN A 196 -8.20 -14.48 1.57
N GLU A 197 -8.30 -13.19 1.24
CA GLU A 197 -9.54 -12.59 0.73
C GLU A 197 -9.91 -13.15 -0.65
N LEU A 198 -8.95 -13.29 -1.56
CA LEU A 198 -9.18 -13.91 -2.87
C LEU A 198 -9.60 -15.38 -2.72
N LYS A 199 -8.95 -16.13 -1.83
CA LYS A 199 -9.30 -17.53 -1.55
C LYS A 199 -10.73 -17.70 -1.03
N LYS A 200 -11.25 -16.76 -0.20
CA LYS A 200 -12.65 -16.81 0.29
C LYS A 200 -13.68 -16.75 -0.83
N ILE A 201 -13.35 -16.09 -1.93
CA ILE A 201 -14.23 -15.99 -3.11
C ILE A 201 -13.88 -17.01 -4.21
N GLY A 202 -13.03 -18.00 -3.89
CA GLY A 202 -12.69 -19.10 -4.80
C GLY A 202 -11.62 -18.75 -5.84
N ILE A 203 -10.89 -17.66 -5.68
CA ILE A 203 -9.81 -17.26 -6.58
C ILE A 203 -8.47 -17.73 -6.01
N ASP A 204 -7.75 -18.52 -6.80
CA ASP A 204 -6.34 -18.83 -6.57
C ASP A 204 -5.49 -17.85 -7.40
N ILE A 205 -4.79 -16.95 -6.72
CA ILE A 205 -3.98 -15.90 -7.36
C ILE A 205 -2.84 -16.47 -8.24
N TYR A 206 -2.38 -17.70 -7.97
CA TYR A 206 -1.34 -18.35 -8.77
C TYR A 206 -1.89 -19.04 -10.04
N MET A 207 -3.20 -19.18 -10.13
CA MET A 207 -3.88 -19.72 -11.31
C MET A 207 -4.54 -18.62 -12.14
N TRP A 208 -4.36 -17.39 -11.71
CA TRP A 208 -4.93 -16.18 -12.33
C TRP A 208 -4.22 -15.72 -13.61
#